data_f8a57ed66e9a44d5b82064b8aa19ebc1
#
_entry.id   f8a57ed66e9a44d5b82064b8aa19ebc1
#
_cell.length_a   1.000
_cell.length_b   1.000
_cell.length_c   1.000
_cell.angle_alpha   90.00
_cell.angle_beta   90.00
_cell.angle_gamma   90.00
#
_symmetry.space_group_name_H-M   'P 1'
#
loop_
_entity.id
_entity.type
_entity.pdbx_description
1 polymer ?
#
loop_
_entity_poly.entity_id
_entity_poly.type
_entity_poly.pdbx_seq_one_letter_code
_entity_poly.pdbx_strand_id
1 'polypeptide(L)'
;LEAVESSLTNGVSCITGGAGTGKTTVLRTVLKAYAALGYEIHAVALSGRAAMRLHESIGFFTMTIARMLREEPISPSLVQPKHLLVIDESSMIDLPTMYRIVTHLDPSVRIILTGDPNQLPPIGCGKVLSDIIESGAVANVELNIVKRQEGSTGIPEYSATINRGDVPPSLSFGAITFHETPPERVVDKCKTLYAESAHNTQIIGATKALVGELNLECQRLINPGGQRLEF
;
A
#
# COMPACT_ATOMS: atom_id res chain seq x y z
N LEU A 1 -5.42 -17.36 -12.70
CA LEU A 1 -4.47 -18.45 -12.95
C LEU A 1 -3.09 -17.90 -13.35
N GLU A 2 -3.00 -16.98 -14.29
CA GLU A 2 -1.77 -16.37 -14.79
C GLU A 2 -0.82 -15.87 -13.69
N ALA A 3 -1.32 -15.11 -12.71
CA ALA A 3 -0.50 -14.61 -11.60
C ALA A 3 0.09 -15.73 -10.73
N VAL A 4 -0.63 -16.84 -10.56
CA VAL A 4 -0.12 -18.00 -9.81
C VAL A 4 0.97 -18.69 -10.61
N GLU A 5 0.74 -18.95 -11.88
CA GLU A 5 1.70 -19.58 -12.80
C GLU A 5 2.97 -18.74 -12.92
N SER A 6 2.81 -17.44 -13.22
CA SER A 6 3.94 -16.51 -13.33
C SER A 6 4.78 -16.47 -12.06
N SER A 7 4.14 -16.40 -10.88
CA SER A 7 4.86 -16.37 -9.61
C SER A 7 5.61 -17.69 -9.31
N LEU A 8 5.06 -18.83 -9.70
CA LEU A 8 5.70 -20.13 -9.47
C LEU A 8 6.85 -20.44 -10.43
N THR A 9 6.84 -19.86 -11.63
CA THR A 9 7.88 -20.11 -12.64
C THR A 9 9.07 -19.17 -12.54
N ASN A 10 8.88 -17.95 -12.04
CA ASN A 10 9.93 -16.93 -11.97
C ASN A 10 10.54 -16.83 -10.56
N GLY A 11 11.84 -16.53 -10.48
CA GLY A 11 12.53 -16.26 -9.22
C GLY A 11 12.10 -14.94 -8.56
N VAL A 12 11.82 -13.94 -9.41
CA VAL A 12 11.24 -12.65 -9.00
C VAL A 12 10.02 -12.39 -9.86
N SER A 13 8.93 -11.93 -9.26
CA SER A 13 7.70 -11.57 -9.97
C SER A 13 6.98 -10.40 -9.31
N CYS A 14 6.19 -9.68 -10.11
CA CYS A 14 5.33 -8.60 -9.64
C CYS A 14 3.85 -8.97 -9.84
N ILE A 15 3.00 -8.61 -8.86
CA ILE A 15 1.55 -8.66 -8.96
C ILE A 15 1.04 -7.25 -8.70
N THR A 16 0.64 -6.56 -9.75
CA THR A 16 0.26 -5.15 -9.68
C THR A 16 -1.22 -4.92 -9.97
N GLY A 17 -1.68 -3.72 -9.71
CA GLY A 17 -3.05 -3.30 -10.01
C GLY A 17 -3.55 -2.24 -9.04
N GLY A 18 -4.60 -1.54 -9.43
CA GLY A 18 -5.21 -0.48 -8.64
C GLY A 18 -5.90 -0.97 -7.36
N ALA A 19 -6.45 -0.02 -6.62
CA ALA A 19 -7.25 -0.34 -5.43
C ALA A 19 -8.48 -1.18 -5.79
N GLY A 20 -8.74 -2.24 -5.02
CA GLY A 20 -9.93 -3.09 -5.23
C GLY A 20 -9.84 -4.11 -6.36
N THR A 21 -8.70 -4.26 -7.04
CA THR A 21 -8.50 -5.25 -8.12
C THR A 21 -8.32 -6.68 -7.62
N GLY A 22 -8.24 -6.89 -6.30
CA GLY A 22 -8.14 -8.22 -5.71
C GLY A 22 -6.70 -8.74 -5.54
N LYS A 23 -5.68 -7.87 -5.56
CA LYS A 23 -4.26 -8.24 -5.33
C LYS A 23 -4.08 -9.18 -4.15
N THR A 24 -4.62 -8.82 -2.99
CA THR A 24 -4.47 -9.61 -1.75
C THR A 24 -5.13 -10.99 -1.84
N THR A 25 -6.25 -11.11 -2.57
CA THR A 25 -6.91 -12.41 -2.80
C THR A 25 -6.06 -13.32 -3.69
N VAL A 26 -5.50 -12.76 -4.75
CA VAL A 26 -4.57 -13.45 -5.64
C VAL A 26 -3.31 -13.86 -4.87
N LEU A 27 -2.72 -12.92 -4.13
CA LEU A 27 -1.54 -13.18 -3.31
C LEU A 27 -1.79 -14.34 -2.33
N ARG A 28 -2.90 -14.33 -1.59
CA ARG A 28 -3.24 -15.44 -0.67
C ARG A 28 -3.27 -16.79 -1.38
N THR A 29 -3.77 -16.85 -2.62
CA THR A 29 -3.79 -18.09 -3.41
C THR A 29 -2.39 -18.52 -3.81
N VAL A 30 -1.55 -17.59 -4.24
CA VAL A 30 -0.13 -17.83 -4.56
C VAL A 30 0.62 -18.36 -3.34
N LEU A 31 0.44 -17.73 -2.17
CA LEU A 31 1.12 -18.15 -0.94
C LEU A 31 0.72 -19.55 -0.48
N LYS A 32 -0.56 -19.92 -0.62
CA LYS A 32 -1.01 -21.29 -0.35
C LYS A 32 -0.34 -22.32 -1.26
N ALA A 33 -0.15 -21.98 -2.54
CA ALA A 33 0.57 -22.85 -3.46
C ALA A 33 2.05 -23.01 -3.08
N TYR A 34 2.74 -21.92 -2.70
CA TYR A 34 4.10 -21.96 -2.21
C TYR A 34 4.25 -22.77 -0.91
N ALA A 35 3.32 -22.59 0.04
CA ALA A 35 3.30 -23.35 1.27
C ALA A 35 3.14 -24.86 1.00
N ALA A 36 2.27 -25.25 0.06
CA ALA A 36 2.09 -26.64 -0.35
C ALA A 36 3.34 -27.23 -1.03
N LEU A 37 4.20 -26.38 -1.62
CA LEU A 37 5.49 -26.76 -2.20
C LEU A 37 6.64 -26.77 -1.19
N GLY A 38 6.35 -26.52 0.09
CA GLY A 38 7.32 -26.57 1.20
C GLY A 38 8.18 -25.31 1.32
N TYR A 39 7.73 -24.16 0.82
CA TYR A 39 8.42 -22.90 1.04
C TYR A 39 8.10 -22.31 2.42
N GLU A 40 9.11 -21.79 3.09
CA GLU A 40 8.92 -20.86 4.20
C GLU A 40 8.61 -19.47 3.64
N ILE A 41 7.52 -18.86 4.14
CA ILE A 41 6.98 -17.61 3.63
C ILE A 41 7.30 -16.48 4.59
N HIS A 42 8.03 -15.48 4.11
CA HIS A 42 8.36 -14.24 4.80
C HIS A 42 7.52 -13.11 4.16
N ALA A 43 6.39 -12.76 4.76
CA ALA A 43 5.55 -11.68 4.27
C ALA A 43 5.85 -10.38 5.03
N VAL A 44 6.19 -9.33 4.31
CA VAL A 44 6.59 -8.05 4.90
C VAL A 44 5.86 -6.86 4.28
N ALA A 45 5.74 -5.80 5.08
CA ALA A 45 5.24 -4.50 4.65
C ALA A 45 6.05 -3.37 5.28
N LEU A 46 5.92 -2.15 4.73
CA LEU A 46 6.72 -0.99 5.17
C LEU A 46 6.35 -0.54 6.61
N SER A 47 5.09 -0.62 7.00
CA SER A 47 4.60 -0.17 8.31
C SER A 47 3.93 -1.28 9.11
N GLY A 48 3.88 -1.14 10.45
CA GLY A 48 3.22 -2.10 11.33
C GLY A 48 1.73 -2.25 11.04
N ARG A 49 1.03 -1.15 10.70
CA ARG A 49 -0.39 -1.19 10.32
C ARG A 49 -0.59 -1.94 9.01
N ALA A 50 0.28 -1.72 8.01
CA ALA A 50 0.23 -2.46 6.76
C ALA A 50 0.51 -3.95 6.96
N ALA A 51 1.51 -4.31 7.77
CA ALA A 51 1.83 -5.69 8.11
C ALA A 51 0.64 -6.39 8.81
N MET A 52 -0.02 -5.72 9.75
CA MET A 52 -1.20 -6.26 10.42
C MET A 52 -2.36 -6.54 9.45
N ARG A 53 -2.68 -5.58 8.57
CA ARG A 53 -3.71 -5.75 7.53
C ARG A 53 -3.37 -6.88 6.56
N LEU A 54 -2.10 -6.98 6.18
CA LEU A 54 -1.62 -8.07 5.34
C LEU A 54 -1.84 -9.41 6.05
N HIS A 55 -1.45 -9.55 7.32
CA HIS A 55 -1.67 -10.75 8.14
C HIS A 55 -3.15 -11.19 8.12
N GLU A 56 -4.06 -10.27 8.45
CA GLU A 56 -5.50 -10.52 8.48
C GLU A 56 -6.03 -11.01 7.12
N SER A 57 -5.45 -10.49 6.04
CA SER A 57 -5.92 -10.76 4.67
C SER A 57 -5.38 -12.06 4.08
N ILE A 58 -4.11 -12.39 4.32
CA ILE A 58 -3.46 -13.58 3.73
C ILE A 58 -3.45 -14.79 4.65
N GLY A 59 -3.54 -14.59 5.98
CA GLY A 59 -3.52 -15.65 6.98
C GLY A 59 -2.13 -16.24 7.27
N PHE A 60 -1.05 -15.60 6.81
CA PHE A 60 0.34 -15.96 7.10
C PHE A 60 0.96 -14.97 8.08
N PHE A 61 2.02 -15.38 8.77
CA PHE A 61 2.75 -14.46 9.63
C PHE A 61 3.36 -13.33 8.81
N THR A 62 3.26 -12.10 9.34
CA THR A 62 3.76 -10.90 8.69
C THR A 62 4.55 -10.03 9.67
N MET A 63 5.51 -9.29 9.14
CA MET A 63 6.28 -8.34 9.92
C MET A 63 6.59 -7.09 9.10
N THR A 64 7.20 -6.09 9.74
CA THR A 64 7.70 -4.94 8.99
C THR A 64 9.06 -5.25 8.35
N ILE A 65 9.36 -4.60 7.21
CA ILE A 65 10.69 -4.65 6.59
C ILE A 65 11.78 -4.30 7.60
N ALA A 66 11.55 -3.25 8.41
CA ALA A 66 12.52 -2.83 9.43
C ALA A 66 12.76 -3.89 10.51
N ARG A 67 11.79 -4.74 10.82
CA ARG A 67 11.97 -5.88 11.71
C ARG A 67 12.75 -6.99 11.02
N MET A 68 12.36 -7.39 9.82
CA MET A 68 13.05 -8.42 9.04
C MET A 68 14.56 -8.12 8.92
N LEU A 69 14.91 -6.88 8.59
CA LEU A 69 16.31 -6.44 8.42
C LEU A 69 17.13 -6.41 9.71
N ARG A 70 16.55 -6.68 10.88
CA ARG A 70 17.24 -6.84 12.16
C ARG A 70 17.39 -8.30 12.58
N GLU A 71 16.67 -9.19 11.94
CA GLU A 71 16.79 -10.64 12.13
C GLU A 71 17.95 -11.17 11.28
N GLU A 72 18.27 -12.44 11.40
CA GLU A 72 19.30 -13.08 10.57
C GLU A 72 18.92 -13.06 9.08
N PRO A 73 19.90 -12.97 8.18
CA PRO A 73 19.64 -13.03 6.74
C PRO A 73 18.84 -14.28 6.35
N ILE A 74 17.89 -14.11 5.44
CA ILE A 74 17.08 -15.22 4.96
C ILE A 74 17.94 -16.08 4.01
N SER A 75 18.22 -17.29 4.43
CA SER A 75 19.05 -18.23 3.67
C SER A 75 18.59 -19.68 3.84
N PRO A 76 18.78 -20.54 2.83
CA PRO A 76 18.46 -21.95 2.91
C PRO A 76 19.22 -22.66 4.03
N SER A 77 18.59 -23.65 4.64
CA SER A 77 19.18 -24.57 5.59
C SER A 77 18.87 -26.02 5.20
N LEU A 78 19.51 -26.99 5.86
CA LEU A 78 19.23 -28.42 5.65
C LEU A 78 17.77 -28.78 5.99
N VAL A 79 17.18 -28.07 6.96
CA VAL A 79 15.79 -28.29 7.41
C VAL A 79 14.80 -27.54 6.53
N GLN A 80 15.16 -26.32 6.13
CA GLN A 80 14.32 -25.43 5.32
C GLN A 80 15.09 -24.92 4.10
N PRO A 81 15.03 -25.65 2.98
CA PRO A 81 15.83 -25.30 1.79
C PRO A 81 15.18 -24.26 0.88
N LYS A 82 13.92 -23.90 1.08
CA LYS A 82 13.14 -23.04 0.17
C LYS A 82 12.50 -21.87 0.89
N HIS A 83 12.81 -20.67 0.44
CA HIS A 83 12.27 -19.44 1.02
C HIS A 83 11.60 -18.57 -0.04
N LEU A 84 10.53 -17.91 0.36
CA LEU A 84 9.83 -16.89 -0.42
C LEU A 84 9.70 -15.62 0.41
N LEU A 85 10.22 -14.51 -0.10
CA LEU A 85 9.93 -13.17 0.42
C LEU A 85 8.78 -12.54 -0.36
N VAL A 86 7.78 -12.05 0.34
CA VAL A 86 6.68 -11.28 -0.23
C VAL A 86 6.70 -9.88 0.35
N ILE A 87 6.70 -8.87 -0.51
CA ILE A 87 6.72 -7.47 -0.13
C ILE A 87 5.42 -6.83 -0.61
N ASP A 88 4.55 -6.49 0.34
CA ASP A 88 3.30 -5.80 0.02
C ASP A 88 3.47 -4.27 0.08
N GLU A 89 2.63 -3.55 -0.66
CA GLU A 89 2.69 -2.10 -0.87
C GLU A 89 4.09 -1.65 -1.35
N SER A 90 4.68 -2.43 -2.25
CA SER A 90 6.06 -2.23 -2.74
C SER A 90 6.26 -0.95 -3.55
N SER A 91 5.18 -0.28 -3.99
CA SER A 91 5.22 1.06 -4.59
C SER A 91 5.83 2.13 -3.66
N MET A 92 5.80 1.89 -2.35
CA MET A 92 6.35 2.81 -1.34
C MET A 92 7.81 2.52 -0.96
N ILE A 93 8.46 1.54 -1.60
CA ILE A 93 9.84 1.15 -1.28
C ILE A 93 10.82 1.96 -2.12
N ASP A 94 11.72 2.68 -1.44
CA ASP A 94 12.81 3.41 -2.06
C ASP A 94 14.01 2.52 -2.38
N LEU A 95 14.93 3.04 -3.20
CA LEU A 95 16.11 2.30 -3.63
C LEU A 95 17.04 1.87 -2.47
N PRO A 96 17.33 2.71 -1.46
CA PRO A 96 18.13 2.29 -0.30
C PRO A 96 17.49 1.13 0.48
N THR A 97 16.17 1.16 0.66
CA THR A 97 15.46 0.08 1.35
C THR A 97 15.50 -1.20 0.53
N MET A 98 15.27 -1.14 -0.79
CA MET A 98 15.35 -2.31 -1.66
C MET A 98 16.77 -2.89 -1.68
N TYR A 99 17.80 -2.07 -1.75
CA TYR A 99 19.20 -2.53 -1.66
C TYR A 99 19.45 -3.32 -0.38
N ARG A 100 19.00 -2.81 0.77
CA ARG A 100 19.12 -3.52 2.05
C ARG A 100 18.36 -4.83 2.06
N ILE A 101 17.17 -4.89 1.44
CA ILE A 101 16.38 -6.11 1.33
C ILE A 101 17.15 -7.16 0.52
N VAL A 102 17.57 -6.82 -0.70
CA VAL A 102 18.22 -7.81 -1.59
C VAL A 102 19.57 -8.28 -1.04
N THR A 103 20.31 -7.43 -0.31
CA THR A 103 21.57 -7.82 0.34
C THR A 103 21.38 -8.65 1.62
N HIS A 104 20.15 -8.71 2.12
CA HIS A 104 19.74 -9.52 3.29
C HIS A 104 19.23 -10.92 2.90
N LEU A 105 19.19 -11.23 1.61
CA LEU A 105 18.67 -12.48 1.07
C LEU A 105 19.77 -13.31 0.43
N ASP A 106 19.70 -14.63 0.61
CA ASP A 106 20.43 -15.56 -0.26
C ASP A 106 19.86 -15.48 -1.70
N PRO A 107 20.69 -15.58 -2.75
CA PRO A 107 20.25 -15.51 -4.15
C PRO A 107 19.20 -16.56 -4.55
N SER A 108 19.03 -17.64 -3.80
CA SER A 108 18.01 -18.66 -4.04
C SER A 108 16.62 -18.30 -3.51
N VAL A 109 16.50 -17.26 -2.68
CA VAL A 109 15.22 -16.79 -2.13
C VAL A 109 14.39 -16.18 -3.24
N ARG A 110 13.16 -16.68 -3.41
CA ARG A 110 12.22 -16.09 -4.38
C ARG A 110 11.58 -14.82 -3.83
N ILE A 111 11.24 -13.90 -4.72
CA ILE A 111 10.66 -12.60 -4.33
C ILE A 111 9.37 -12.35 -5.11
N ILE A 112 8.32 -11.96 -4.38
CA ILE A 112 7.10 -11.43 -4.96
C ILE A 112 6.91 -9.99 -4.47
N LEU A 113 6.80 -9.04 -5.41
CA LEU A 113 6.45 -7.66 -5.14
C LEU A 113 4.96 -7.45 -5.44
N THR A 114 4.21 -6.94 -4.48
CA THR A 114 2.83 -6.54 -4.72
C THR A 114 2.65 -5.05 -4.48
N GLY A 115 1.90 -4.38 -5.35
CA GLY A 115 1.69 -2.94 -5.22
C GLY A 115 0.89 -2.34 -6.37
N ASP A 116 0.80 -1.05 -6.34
CA ASP A 116 0.15 -0.25 -7.37
C ASP A 116 1.13 0.82 -7.87
N PRO A 117 1.68 0.67 -9.09
CA PRO A 117 2.68 1.60 -9.61
C PRO A 117 2.12 3.02 -9.84
N ASN A 118 0.78 3.17 -9.85
CA ASN A 118 0.09 4.44 -10.02
C ASN A 118 -0.18 5.17 -8.70
N GLN A 119 0.14 4.57 -7.55
CA GLN A 119 0.08 5.24 -6.26
C GLN A 119 1.27 6.19 -6.07
N LEU A 120 1.21 6.97 -4.98
CA LEU A 120 2.29 7.91 -4.65
C LEU A 120 3.64 7.19 -4.58
N PRO A 121 4.70 7.78 -5.16
CA PRO A 121 6.04 7.22 -5.10
C PRO A 121 6.58 7.24 -3.67
N PRO A 122 7.71 6.53 -3.40
CA PRO A 122 8.41 6.60 -2.14
C PRO A 122 8.80 8.04 -1.77
N ILE A 123 8.89 8.32 -0.46
CA ILE A 123 9.43 9.59 0.02
C ILE A 123 10.95 9.66 -0.22
N GLY A 124 11.63 8.51 -0.16
CA GLY A 124 13.06 8.38 -0.49
C GLY A 124 13.31 8.34 -2.00
N CYS A 125 14.58 8.19 -2.38
CA CYS A 125 14.97 8.19 -3.80
C CYS A 125 14.66 6.86 -4.49
N GLY A 126 14.28 6.94 -5.78
CA GLY A 126 13.97 5.81 -6.65
C GLY A 126 12.49 5.38 -6.63
N LYS A 127 12.02 4.87 -7.77
CA LYS A 127 10.67 4.31 -7.96
C LYS A 127 10.78 2.82 -8.27
N VAL A 128 11.33 2.05 -7.34
CA VAL A 128 11.80 0.68 -7.57
C VAL A 128 10.77 -0.20 -8.26
N LEU A 129 9.51 -0.21 -7.80
CA LEU A 129 8.46 -1.03 -8.42
C LEU A 129 8.20 -0.60 -9.87
N SER A 130 8.05 0.70 -10.12
CA SER A 130 7.82 1.22 -11.48
C SER A 130 9.01 0.93 -12.39
N ASP A 131 10.24 1.18 -11.92
CA ASP A 131 11.46 0.93 -12.69
C ASP A 131 11.63 -0.56 -13.04
N ILE A 132 11.31 -1.46 -12.12
CA ILE A 132 11.31 -2.93 -12.37
C ILE A 132 10.28 -3.30 -13.44
N ILE A 133 9.07 -2.78 -13.36
CA ILE A 133 8.00 -3.05 -14.32
C ILE A 133 8.38 -2.50 -15.70
N GLU A 134 8.82 -1.25 -15.77
CA GLU A 134 9.20 -0.57 -17.02
C GLU A 134 10.40 -1.23 -17.70
N SER A 135 11.31 -1.83 -16.93
CA SER A 135 12.46 -2.55 -17.48
C SER A 135 12.06 -3.79 -18.30
N GLY A 136 10.90 -4.36 -18.05
CA GLY A 136 10.46 -5.63 -18.65
C GLY A 136 11.31 -6.86 -18.26
N ALA A 137 12.29 -6.70 -17.35
CA ALA A 137 13.20 -7.77 -16.93
C ALA A 137 12.57 -8.74 -15.93
N VAL A 138 11.51 -8.33 -15.25
CA VAL A 138 10.79 -9.12 -14.24
C VAL A 138 9.36 -9.35 -14.70
N ALA A 139 8.89 -10.60 -14.54
CA ALA A 139 7.53 -10.96 -14.88
C ALA A 139 6.53 -10.14 -14.02
N ASN A 140 5.62 -9.42 -14.68
CA ASN A 140 4.57 -8.65 -14.01
C ASN A 140 3.20 -9.11 -14.50
N VAL A 141 2.30 -9.38 -13.56
CA VAL A 141 0.89 -9.63 -13.84
C VAL A 141 0.07 -8.47 -13.27
N GLU A 142 -0.53 -7.71 -14.17
CA GLU A 142 -1.37 -6.57 -13.82
C GLU A 142 -2.84 -6.99 -13.68
N LEU A 143 -3.44 -6.68 -12.54
CA LEU A 143 -4.84 -6.95 -12.25
C LEU A 143 -5.68 -5.72 -12.60
N ASN A 144 -6.38 -5.76 -13.74
CA ASN A 144 -7.11 -4.60 -14.30
C ASN A 144 -8.60 -4.58 -13.96
N ILE A 145 -9.15 -5.67 -13.36
CA ILE A 145 -10.58 -5.77 -13.07
C ILE A 145 -10.86 -5.30 -11.66
N VAL A 146 -11.51 -4.16 -11.52
CA VAL A 146 -11.97 -3.64 -10.24
C VAL A 146 -13.21 -4.40 -9.78
N LYS A 147 -13.07 -5.26 -8.76
CA LYS A 147 -14.16 -6.09 -8.23
C LYS A 147 -14.90 -5.50 -7.03
N ARG A 148 -14.43 -4.37 -6.47
CA ARG A 148 -14.88 -3.86 -5.18
C ARG A 148 -16.02 -2.84 -5.26
N GLN A 149 -16.60 -2.58 -6.43
CA GLN A 149 -17.60 -1.51 -6.59
C GLN A 149 -18.97 -2.04 -6.96
N GLU A 150 -19.77 -2.30 -5.93
CA GLU A 150 -21.21 -2.19 -6.06
C GLU A 150 -21.57 -0.68 -5.93
N GLY A 151 -21.87 -0.05 -7.05
CA GLY A 151 -22.21 1.36 -7.16
C GLY A 151 -21.04 2.23 -7.64
N SER A 152 -21.23 2.93 -8.74
CA SER A 152 -20.28 3.91 -9.28
C SER A 152 -20.21 5.12 -8.36
N THR A 153 -19.18 5.20 -7.52
CA THR A 153 -18.90 6.41 -6.71
C THR A 153 -18.26 7.52 -7.54
N GLY A 154 -17.80 7.20 -8.77
CA GLY A 154 -17.01 8.11 -9.61
C GLY A 154 -15.55 8.29 -9.17
N ILE A 155 -15.15 7.77 -7.98
CA ILE A 155 -13.79 7.94 -7.45
C ILE A 155 -12.72 7.29 -8.33
N PRO A 156 -12.87 6.06 -8.85
CA PRO A 156 -11.84 5.45 -9.68
C PRO A 156 -11.65 6.16 -11.02
N GLU A 157 -12.73 6.56 -11.66
CA GLU A 157 -12.69 7.28 -12.93
C GLU A 157 -12.04 8.65 -12.77
N TYR A 158 -12.37 9.34 -11.68
CA TYR A 158 -11.77 10.61 -11.31
C TYR A 158 -10.27 10.47 -11.04
N SER A 159 -9.89 9.46 -10.25
CA SER A 159 -8.49 9.17 -9.94
C SER A 159 -7.70 8.79 -11.18
N ALA A 160 -8.26 7.98 -12.08
CA ALA A 160 -7.62 7.61 -13.34
C ALA A 160 -7.40 8.82 -14.27
N THR A 161 -8.32 9.78 -14.27
CA THR A 161 -8.17 11.03 -15.05
C THR A 161 -6.99 11.86 -14.52
N ILE A 162 -6.92 12.06 -13.20
CA ILE A 162 -5.80 12.77 -12.56
C ILE A 162 -4.46 12.05 -12.81
N ASN A 163 -4.45 10.72 -12.71
CA ASN A 163 -3.23 9.93 -12.90
C ASN A 163 -2.64 10.04 -14.32
N ARG A 164 -3.49 10.25 -15.33
CA ARG A 164 -3.04 10.55 -16.70
C ARG A 164 -2.53 11.98 -16.90
N GLY A 165 -2.62 12.83 -15.86
CA GLY A 165 -2.28 14.26 -15.94
C GLY A 165 -3.39 15.12 -16.53
N ASP A 166 -4.58 14.56 -16.71
CA ASP A 166 -5.73 15.29 -17.23
C ASP A 166 -6.45 16.05 -16.10
N VAL A 167 -7.02 17.20 -16.43
CA VAL A 167 -7.93 17.93 -15.53
C VAL A 167 -9.34 17.34 -15.72
N PRO A 168 -9.99 16.86 -14.64
CA PRO A 168 -11.38 16.41 -14.77
C PRO A 168 -12.31 17.50 -15.30
N PRO A 169 -13.31 17.17 -16.15
CA PRO A 169 -14.25 18.15 -16.70
C PRO A 169 -15.03 18.92 -15.62
N SER A 170 -15.22 18.28 -14.47
CA SER A 170 -15.78 18.89 -13.25
C SER A 170 -14.93 18.48 -12.05
N LEU A 171 -14.60 19.44 -11.20
CA LEU A 171 -13.87 19.18 -9.94
C LEU A 171 -14.76 18.47 -8.90
N SER A 172 -16.09 18.53 -9.06
CA SER A 172 -17.05 17.72 -8.29
C SER A 172 -17.71 16.71 -9.22
N PHE A 173 -17.63 15.43 -8.90
CA PHE A 173 -18.15 14.33 -9.73
C PHE A 173 -18.51 13.10 -8.89
N GLY A 174 -19.71 12.57 -9.07
CA GLY A 174 -20.18 11.41 -8.31
C GLY A 174 -20.21 11.68 -6.80
N ALA A 175 -19.49 10.87 -6.04
CA ALA A 175 -19.35 11.04 -4.59
C ALA A 175 -18.24 12.04 -4.19
N ILE A 176 -17.60 12.71 -5.16
CA ILE A 176 -16.53 13.66 -4.92
C ILE A 176 -17.11 15.08 -4.91
N THR A 177 -16.86 15.84 -3.85
CA THR A 177 -17.18 17.25 -3.76
C THR A 177 -15.89 18.06 -3.62
N PHE A 178 -15.65 18.97 -4.55
CA PHE A 178 -14.54 19.91 -4.47
C PHE A 178 -15.01 21.22 -3.83
N HIS A 179 -14.24 21.68 -2.85
CA HIS A 179 -14.44 22.96 -2.19
C HIS A 179 -13.25 23.88 -2.47
N GLU A 180 -13.43 24.86 -3.34
CA GLU A 180 -12.45 25.92 -3.48
C GLU A 180 -12.41 26.74 -2.19
N THR A 181 -11.23 26.74 -1.52
CA THR A 181 -11.09 27.35 -0.21
C THR A 181 -9.74 28.05 -0.11
N PRO A 182 -9.70 29.34 0.26
CA PRO A 182 -8.45 30.04 0.52
C PRO A 182 -7.64 29.35 1.62
N PRO A 183 -6.29 29.36 1.55
CA PRO A 183 -5.42 28.63 2.51
C PRO A 183 -5.75 28.93 3.97
N GLU A 184 -6.02 30.21 4.30
CA GLU A 184 -6.34 30.67 5.64
C GLU A 184 -7.70 30.17 6.18
N ARG A 185 -8.56 29.64 5.34
CA ARG A 185 -9.89 29.09 5.69
C ARG A 185 -9.98 27.57 5.62
N VAL A 186 -8.92 26.90 5.21
CA VAL A 186 -8.92 25.43 5.02
C VAL A 186 -9.25 24.71 6.31
N VAL A 187 -8.65 25.12 7.43
CA VAL A 187 -8.88 24.49 8.75
C VAL A 187 -10.33 24.64 9.19
N ASP A 188 -10.89 25.86 9.09
CA ASP A 188 -12.29 26.12 9.45
C ASP A 188 -13.27 25.35 8.56
N LYS A 189 -12.97 25.25 7.26
CA LYS A 189 -13.78 24.47 6.32
C LYS A 189 -13.75 22.99 6.65
N CYS A 190 -12.58 22.44 6.90
CA CYS A 190 -12.42 21.04 7.31
C CYS A 190 -13.15 20.75 8.64
N LYS A 191 -13.04 21.65 9.61
CA LYS A 191 -13.74 21.54 10.90
C LYS A 191 -15.26 21.52 10.73
N THR A 192 -15.80 22.37 9.85
CA THR A 192 -17.24 22.40 9.55
C THR A 192 -17.70 21.08 8.92
N LEU A 193 -17.00 20.58 7.90
CA LEU A 193 -17.33 19.33 7.25
C LEU A 193 -17.19 18.12 8.21
N TYR A 194 -16.18 18.15 9.09
CA TYR A 194 -15.99 17.12 10.10
C TYR A 194 -17.13 17.09 11.11
N ALA A 195 -17.64 18.26 11.52
CA ALA A 195 -18.74 18.37 12.46
C ALA A 195 -20.04 17.72 11.97
N GLU A 196 -20.26 17.68 10.65
CA GLU A 196 -21.47 17.10 10.05
C GLU A 196 -21.55 15.57 10.28
N SER A 197 -20.40 14.87 10.35
CA SER A 197 -20.34 13.41 10.53
C SER A 197 -19.02 12.93 11.14
N ALA A 198 -18.66 13.43 12.32
CA ALA A 198 -17.37 13.19 12.97
C ALA A 198 -17.02 11.69 13.14
N HIS A 199 -17.99 10.82 13.42
CA HIS A 199 -17.75 9.39 13.63
C HIS A 199 -17.44 8.62 12.34
N ASN A 200 -17.83 9.14 11.18
CA ASN A 200 -17.67 8.48 9.87
C ASN A 200 -16.72 9.24 8.94
N THR A 201 -16.08 10.31 9.43
CA THR A 201 -15.21 11.18 8.62
C THR A 201 -13.77 11.05 9.07
N GLN A 202 -12.86 10.91 8.10
CA GLN A 202 -11.42 10.99 8.31
C GLN A 202 -10.87 12.16 7.51
N ILE A 203 -10.08 13.02 8.16
CA ILE A 203 -9.36 14.11 7.50
C ILE A 203 -7.95 13.64 7.16
N ILE A 204 -7.51 13.88 5.94
CA ILE A 204 -6.16 13.60 5.47
C ILE A 204 -5.52 14.93 5.09
N GLY A 205 -4.38 15.27 5.69
CA GLY A 205 -3.63 16.49 5.40
C GLY A 205 -2.30 16.20 4.73
N ALA A 206 -1.86 17.10 3.87
CA ALA A 206 -0.61 16.99 3.11
C ALA A 206 0.66 17.16 3.97
N THR A 207 0.57 17.86 5.11
CA THR A 207 1.71 18.14 5.97
C THR A 207 1.40 17.81 7.42
N LYS A 208 2.44 17.45 8.21
CA LYS A 208 2.30 17.21 9.65
C LYS A 208 1.82 18.45 10.42
N ALA A 209 2.23 19.64 9.99
CA ALA A 209 1.81 20.90 10.59
C ALA A 209 0.29 21.08 10.44
N LEU A 210 -0.23 20.97 9.23
CA LEU A 210 -1.67 21.07 8.95
C LEU A 210 -2.47 20.01 9.70
N VAL A 211 -2.00 18.76 9.73
CA VAL A 211 -2.65 17.67 10.48
C VAL A 211 -2.67 17.99 11.98
N GLY A 212 -1.59 18.54 12.54
CA GLY A 212 -1.54 18.95 13.93
C GLY A 212 -2.56 20.03 14.27
N GLU A 213 -2.70 21.05 13.42
CA GLU A 213 -3.68 22.12 13.57
C GLU A 213 -5.12 21.60 13.46
N LEU A 214 -5.41 20.79 12.44
CA LEU A 214 -6.72 20.16 12.23
C LEU A 214 -7.11 19.29 13.43
N ASN A 215 -6.20 18.46 13.95
CA ASN A 215 -6.45 17.64 15.12
C ASN A 215 -6.82 18.48 16.34
N LEU A 216 -6.09 19.56 16.59
CA LEU A 216 -6.36 20.45 17.72
C LEU A 216 -7.75 21.10 17.61
N GLU A 217 -8.10 21.60 16.43
CA GLU A 217 -9.38 22.26 16.20
C GLU A 217 -10.56 21.28 16.21
N CYS A 218 -10.41 20.10 15.64
CA CYS A 218 -11.44 19.06 15.70
C CYS A 218 -11.61 18.52 17.14
N GLN A 219 -10.51 18.35 17.89
CA GLN A 219 -10.58 17.95 19.30
C GLN A 219 -11.36 18.97 20.14
N ARG A 220 -11.11 20.26 19.96
CA ARG A 220 -11.86 21.33 20.64
C ARG A 220 -13.35 21.30 20.33
N LEU A 221 -13.69 20.91 19.09
CA LEU A 221 -15.08 20.83 18.64
C LEU A 221 -15.83 19.66 19.29
N ILE A 222 -15.23 18.46 19.30
CA ILE A 222 -15.91 17.24 19.75
C ILE A 222 -15.77 16.97 21.24
N ASN A 223 -14.76 17.57 21.90
CA ASN A 223 -14.51 17.44 23.33
C ASN A 223 -14.25 18.81 24.00
N PRO A 224 -15.23 19.71 24.00
CA PRO A 224 -15.09 21.02 24.62
C PRO A 224 -14.90 20.87 26.13
N GLY A 225 -13.73 21.19 26.65
CA GLY A 225 -13.36 21.07 28.07
C GLY A 225 -12.65 19.75 28.44
N GLY A 226 -12.40 18.87 27.48
CA GLY A 226 -11.58 17.68 27.69
C GLY A 226 -10.11 18.03 27.91
N GLN A 227 -9.43 17.31 28.83
CA GLN A 227 -8.00 17.40 28.98
C GLN A 227 -7.34 16.89 27.67
N ARG A 228 -6.28 17.57 27.26
CA ARG A 228 -5.46 17.14 26.09
C ARG A 228 -4.93 15.74 26.38
N LEU A 229 -5.33 14.76 25.58
CA LEU A 229 -4.67 13.44 25.60
C LEU A 229 -3.28 13.65 24.99
N GLU A 230 -2.24 13.59 25.82
CA GLU A 230 -0.86 13.45 25.34
C GLU A 230 -0.66 11.99 24.97
N PHE A 231 -0.34 11.75 23.67
CA PHE A 231 0.02 10.42 23.15
C PHE A 231 1.53 10.26 23.13
#